data_8d0fd2272580197091aa57b5c86fb8b0
#
_entry.id   8d0fd2272580197091aa57b5c86fb8b0
#
_cell.length_a   1.000
_cell.length_b   1.000
_cell.length_c   1.000
_cell.angle_alpha   90.00
_cell.angle_beta   90.00
_cell.angle_gamma   90.00
#
_symmetry.space_group_name_H-M   'P 1'
#
loop_
_entity.id
_entity.type
_entity.pdbx_description
1 polymer ?
#
loop_
_entity_poly.entity_id
_entity_poly.type
_entity_poly.pdbx_seq_one_letter_code
_entity_poly.pdbx_strand_id
1 'polypeptide(L)'
;LMDLLCIYPPKHFFCVSTDKAANPVNIMGASKRIMEDLVMAYNANFKVTTARFANVAFSNGSLPDGWIHRLQKKQPLAAPSDVKRYFVSLEESGQICMLACILGNGGEVFFPKLGEDQMLTFSAICDDFVKAEGFTKVECKNDSEAKQYAAQMSYESDTYPVVYFNS
;
A
#
# COMPACT_ATOMS: atom_id res chain seq x y z
N LEU A 1 19.51 -18.31 -3.78
CA LEU A 1 18.97 -17.90 -5.08
C LEU A 1 20.03 -17.17 -5.91
N MET A 2 20.64 -16.08 -5.41
CA MET A 2 21.57 -15.25 -6.20
C MET A 2 22.77 -16.04 -6.72
N ASP A 3 23.36 -16.91 -5.90
CA ASP A 3 24.47 -17.79 -6.33
C ASP A 3 24.07 -18.75 -7.47
N LEU A 4 22.83 -19.27 -7.42
CA LEU A 4 22.30 -20.10 -8.50
C LEU A 4 22.13 -19.28 -9.79
N LEU A 5 21.71 -18.03 -9.69
CA LEU A 5 21.58 -17.13 -10.83
C LEU A 5 22.95 -16.71 -11.42
N CYS A 6 24.03 -16.80 -10.67
CA CYS A 6 25.38 -16.64 -11.22
C CYS A 6 25.80 -17.82 -12.10
N ILE A 7 25.30 -19.03 -11.78
CA ILE A 7 25.56 -20.24 -12.60
C ILE A 7 24.65 -20.24 -13.85
N TYR A 8 23.41 -19.78 -13.70
CA TYR A 8 22.42 -19.71 -14.77
C TYR A 8 21.90 -18.27 -14.91
N PRO A 9 22.70 -17.34 -15.49
CA PRO A 9 22.39 -15.93 -15.48
C PRO A 9 21.15 -15.61 -16.30
N PRO A 10 20.15 -14.91 -15.72
CA PRO A 10 19.04 -14.38 -16.47
C PRO A 10 19.47 -13.18 -17.31
N LYS A 11 18.71 -12.87 -18.36
CA LYS A 11 18.93 -11.62 -19.10
C LYS A 11 18.70 -10.40 -18.22
N HIS A 12 17.78 -10.50 -17.27
CA HIS A 12 17.41 -9.44 -16.36
C HIS A 12 16.77 -10.04 -15.10
N PHE A 13 17.21 -9.61 -13.94
CA PHE A 13 16.61 -9.91 -12.65
C PHE A 13 15.93 -8.64 -12.10
N PHE A 14 14.64 -8.75 -11.81
CA PHE A 14 13.87 -7.67 -11.21
C PHE A 14 13.37 -8.09 -9.84
N CYS A 15 13.41 -7.19 -8.87
CA CYS A 15 12.78 -7.40 -7.57
C CYS A 15 11.96 -6.19 -7.12
N VAL A 16 10.88 -6.48 -6.39
CA VAL A 16 10.00 -5.46 -5.82
C VAL A 16 10.51 -5.02 -4.45
N SER A 17 10.64 -3.70 -4.27
CA SER A 17 10.97 -3.07 -3.01
C SER A 17 9.86 -2.10 -2.55
N THR A 18 10.19 -1.19 -1.66
CA THR A 18 9.26 -0.24 -1.04
C THR A 18 9.94 1.11 -0.83
N ASP A 19 9.16 2.18 -0.78
CA ASP A 19 9.60 3.52 -0.37
C ASP A 19 10.31 3.52 0.99
N LYS A 20 9.92 2.63 1.90
CA LYS A 20 10.48 2.48 3.26
C LYS A 20 11.93 1.99 3.28
N ALA A 21 12.43 1.42 2.17
CA ALA A 21 13.83 1.07 2.01
C ALA A 21 14.74 2.29 1.78
N ALA A 22 14.20 3.44 1.35
CA ALA A 22 14.97 4.66 1.14
C ALA A 22 15.50 5.23 2.46
N ASN A 23 14.64 5.27 3.48
CA ASN A 23 15.00 5.72 4.83
C ASN A 23 14.34 4.78 5.87
N PRO A 24 14.97 3.64 6.18
CA PRO A 24 14.36 2.62 7.01
C PRO A 24 14.27 3.07 8.48
N VAL A 25 13.06 3.15 9.00
CA VAL A 25 12.74 3.47 10.40
C VAL A 25 12.23 2.28 11.19
N ASN A 26 12.06 1.12 10.54
CA ASN A 26 11.59 -0.12 11.15
C ASN A 26 12.24 -1.34 10.48
N ILE A 27 12.02 -2.53 11.08
CA ILE A 27 12.61 -3.80 10.62
C ILE A 27 12.22 -4.11 9.16
N MET A 28 10.99 -3.84 8.75
CA MET A 28 10.54 -4.10 7.39
C MET A 28 11.28 -3.23 6.37
N GLY A 29 11.42 -1.94 6.62
CA GLY A 29 12.22 -1.03 5.79
C GLY A 29 13.69 -1.44 5.73
N ALA A 30 14.28 -1.80 6.89
CA ALA A 30 15.67 -2.25 6.99
C ALA A 30 15.90 -3.56 6.21
N SER A 31 15.02 -4.53 6.35
CA SER A 31 15.13 -5.81 5.60
C SER A 31 15.04 -5.61 4.09
N LYS A 32 14.17 -4.70 3.63
CA LYS A 32 14.06 -4.36 2.20
C LYS A 32 15.30 -3.60 1.70
N ARG A 33 15.89 -2.74 2.53
CA ARG A 33 17.16 -2.08 2.19
C ARG A 33 18.29 -3.08 2.04
N ILE A 34 18.44 -4.01 2.97
CA ILE A 34 19.45 -5.08 2.90
C ILE A 34 19.21 -5.92 1.65
N MET A 35 17.96 -6.26 1.33
CA MET A 35 17.63 -6.98 0.11
C MET A 35 18.07 -6.21 -1.14
N GLU A 36 17.81 -4.90 -1.23
CA GLU A 36 18.25 -4.07 -2.35
C GLU A 36 19.77 -4.07 -2.48
N ASP A 37 20.49 -3.78 -1.41
CA ASP A 37 21.95 -3.75 -1.41
C ASP A 37 22.53 -5.11 -1.83
N LEU A 38 21.94 -6.21 -1.35
CA LEU A 38 22.34 -7.58 -1.72
C LEU A 38 22.12 -7.83 -3.22
N VAL A 39 20.93 -7.59 -3.74
CA VAL A 39 20.65 -7.91 -5.16
C VAL A 39 21.40 -6.99 -6.10
N MET A 40 21.61 -5.73 -5.74
CA MET A 40 22.38 -4.76 -6.54
C MET A 40 23.86 -5.13 -6.61
N ALA A 41 24.44 -5.80 -5.60
CA ALA A 41 25.80 -6.30 -5.64
C ALA A 41 26.03 -7.32 -6.78
N TYR A 42 24.97 -7.99 -7.24
CA TYR A 42 25.04 -8.94 -8.38
C TYR A 42 24.87 -8.29 -9.75
N ASN A 43 24.70 -6.97 -9.84
CA ASN A 43 24.53 -6.29 -11.13
C ASN A 43 25.76 -6.42 -12.07
N ALA A 44 26.92 -6.75 -11.53
CA ALA A 44 28.11 -7.06 -12.32
C ALA A 44 28.01 -8.44 -13.03
N ASN A 45 27.17 -9.35 -12.55
CA ASN A 45 27.02 -10.70 -13.09
C ASN A 45 25.88 -10.80 -14.11
N PHE A 46 24.78 -10.09 -13.85
CA PHE A 46 23.60 -10.00 -14.70
C PHE A 46 22.82 -8.72 -14.37
N LYS A 47 22.06 -8.22 -15.34
CA LYS A 47 21.29 -6.97 -15.17
C LYS A 47 20.30 -7.10 -14.01
N VAL A 48 20.34 -6.14 -13.05
CA VAL A 48 19.45 -6.08 -11.90
C VAL A 48 18.75 -4.72 -11.86
N THR A 49 17.45 -4.72 -11.69
CA THR A 49 16.68 -3.51 -11.38
C THR A 49 15.70 -3.76 -10.24
N THR A 50 15.27 -2.71 -9.58
CA THR A 50 14.23 -2.79 -8.55
C THR A 50 13.24 -1.64 -8.70
N ALA A 51 12.05 -1.81 -8.14
CA ALA A 51 11.07 -0.74 -8.06
C ALA A 51 10.64 -0.54 -6.60
N ARG A 52 10.55 0.73 -6.19
CA ARG A 52 10.00 1.16 -4.91
C ARG A 52 8.67 1.83 -5.16
N PHE A 53 7.63 1.40 -4.47
CA PHE A 53 6.36 2.14 -4.48
C PHE A 53 5.98 2.55 -3.09
N ALA A 54 5.08 3.53 -3.06
CA ALA A 54 4.31 3.94 -1.90
C ALA A 54 3.31 2.82 -1.47
N ASN A 55 2.33 3.13 -0.67
CA ASN A 55 1.30 2.15 -0.32
C ASN A 55 0.46 1.83 -1.56
N VAL A 56 0.34 0.55 -1.89
CA VAL A 56 -0.59 0.10 -2.94
C VAL A 56 -1.99 0.05 -2.33
N ALA A 57 -2.88 0.89 -2.85
CA ALA A 57 -4.25 0.99 -2.37
C ALA A 57 -4.97 -0.37 -2.49
N PHE A 58 -5.70 -0.75 -1.45
CA PHE A 58 -6.46 -2.01 -1.37
C PHE A 58 -5.64 -3.29 -1.61
N SER A 59 -4.33 -3.22 -1.42
CA SER A 59 -3.50 -4.42 -1.46
C SER A 59 -3.82 -5.34 -0.28
N ASN A 60 -3.64 -6.65 -0.49
CA ASN A 60 -3.95 -7.68 0.51
C ASN A 60 -3.27 -7.39 1.85
N GLY A 61 -4.05 -7.40 2.93
CA GLY A 61 -3.60 -7.09 4.29
C GLY A 61 -3.41 -5.60 4.58
N SER A 62 -3.73 -4.70 3.65
CA SER A 62 -3.74 -3.26 3.90
C SER A 62 -4.95 -2.83 4.74
N LEU A 63 -4.88 -1.63 5.34
CA LEU A 63 -6.02 -1.08 6.07
C LEU A 63 -7.28 -0.92 5.18
N PRO A 64 -7.19 -0.39 3.94
CA PRO A 64 -8.33 -0.35 3.03
C PRO A 64 -8.88 -1.73 2.65
N ASP A 65 -8.05 -2.75 2.50
CA ASP A 65 -8.50 -4.13 2.30
C ASP A 65 -9.31 -4.63 3.52
N GLY A 66 -8.87 -4.27 4.72
CA GLY A 66 -9.61 -4.54 5.95
C GLY A 66 -11.00 -3.90 5.97
N TRP A 67 -11.19 -2.72 5.34
CA TRP A 67 -12.51 -2.09 5.25
C TRP A 67 -13.47 -2.89 4.37
N ILE A 68 -13.02 -3.47 3.27
CA ILE A 68 -13.82 -4.36 2.43
C ILE A 68 -14.37 -5.53 3.27
N HIS A 69 -13.49 -6.18 4.03
CA HIS A 69 -13.90 -7.29 4.91
C HIS A 69 -14.84 -6.87 6.03
N ARG A 70 -14.64 -5.68 6.61
CA ARG A 70 -15.54 -5.11 7.63
C ARG A 70 -16.90 -4.78 7.07
N LEU A 71 -16.95 -4.18 5.87
CA LEU A 71 -18.20 -3.87 5.18
C LEU A 71 -19.02 -5.14 4.93
N GLN A 72 -18.40 -6.19 4.40
CA GLN A 72 -19.06 -7.50 4.18
C GLN A 72 -19.63 -8.11 5.44
N LYS A 73 -18.99 -7.86 6.60
CA LYS A 73 -19.42 -8.34 7.91
C LYS A 73 -20.31 -7.36 8.67
N LYS A 74 -20.70 -6.24 8.06
CA LYS A 74 -21.44 -5.14 8.69
C LYS A 74 -20.79 -4.63 9.98
N GLN A 75 -19.46 -4.55 9.99
CA GLN A 75 -18.68 -4.02 11.10
C GLN A 75 -18.31 -2.57 10.83
N PRO A 76 -18.26 -1.69 11.84
CA PRO A 76 -17.90 -0.30 11.67
C PRO A 76 -16.48 -0.17 11.08
N LEU A 77 -16.25 0.87 10.28
CA LEU A 77 -14.93 1.19 9.76
C LEU A 77 -14.16 2.05 10.77
N ALA A 78 -12.84 1.94 10.74
CA ALA A 78 -11.95 2.77 11.54
C ALA A 78 -10.78 3.24 10.69
N ALA A 79 -10.42 4.52 10.80
CA ALA A 79 -9.32 5.10 10.05
C ALA A 79 -8.56 6.15 10.88
N PRO A 80 -7.20 6.18 10.82
CA PRO A 80 -6.43 7.25 11.41
C PRO A 80 -6.64 8.55 10.64
N SER A 81 -6.85 9.65 11.36
CA SER A 81 -7.10 10.99 10.81
C SER A 81 -5.81 11.80 10.60
N ASP A 82 -4.77 11.50 11.36
CA ASP A 82 -3.49 12.22 11.42
C ASP A 82 -2.41 11.64 10.50
N VAL A 83 -2.60 10.45 9.94
CA VAL A 83 -1.61 9.76 9.12
C VAL A 83 -1.85 10.07 7.64
N LYS A 84 -0.87 10.73 7.03
CA LYS A 84 -0.81 10.96 5.58
C LYS A 84 0.15 9.99 4.91
N ARG A 85 -0.20 9.49 3.75
CA ARG A 85 0.62 8.58 2.94
C ARG A 85 0.44 8.87 1.45
N TYR A 86 1.44 8.50 0.68
CA TYR A 86 1.29 8.34 -0.76
C TYR A 86 0.64 7.00 -1.07
N PHE A 87 -0.24 7.02 -2.05
CA PHE A 87 -0.87 5.81 -2.56
C PHE A 87 -0.65 5.70 -4.06
N VAL A 88 -0.52 4.48 -4.51
CA VAL A 88 -0.57 4.11 -5.93
C VAL A 88 -1.64 3.04 -6.11
N SER A 89 -2.26 2.98 -7.26
CA SER A 89 -3.16 1.89 -7.61
C SER A 89 -2.38 0.59 -7.88
N LEU A 90 -3.07 -0.53 -7.89
CA LEU A 90 -2.47 -1.81 -8.26
C LEU A 90 -1.95 -1.77 -9.70
N GLU A 91 -2.69 -1.10 -10.60
CA GLU A 91 -2.30 -0.93 -12.00
C GLU A 91 -1.04 -0.08 -12.14
N GLU A 92 -0.96 1.09 -11.50
CA GLU A 92 0.23 1.95 -11.49
C GLU A 92 1.45 1.21 -10.94
N SER A 93 1.30 0.44 -9.87
CA SER A 93 2.40 -0.36 -9.32
C SER A 93 2.90 -1.40 -10.33
N GLY A 94 1.98 -2.05 -11.05
CA GLY A 94 2.31 -2.97 -12.14
C GLY A 94 3.02 -2.28 -13.30
N GLN A 95 2.58 -1.09 -13.70
CA GLN A 95 3.21 -0.28 -14.74
C GLN A 95 4.65 0.11 -14.36
N ILE A 96 4.91 0.51 -13.11
CA ILE A 96 6.27 0.81 -12.62
C ILE A 96 7.15 -0.44 -12.69
N CYS A 97 6.65 -1.61 -12.31
CA CYS A 97 7.37 -2.87 -12.46
C CYS A 97 7.72 -3.16 -13.93
N MET A 98 6.75 -3.00 -14.82
CA MET A 98 6.97 -3.21 -16.27
C MET A 98 8.01 -2.24 -16.83
N LEU A 99 7.95 -0.97 -16.46
CA LEU A 99 8.95 0.03 -16.88
C LEU A 99 10.35 -0.36 -16.38
N ALA A 100 10.49 -0.76 -15.11
CA ALA A 100 11.76 -1.21 -14.55
C ALA A 100 12.32 -2.46 -15.27
N CYS A 101 11.44 -3.38 -15.70
CA CYS A 101 11.83 -4.57 -16.44
C CYS A 101 12.23 -4.28 -17.89
N ILE A 102 11.50 -3.38 -18.56
CA ILE A 102 11.67 -3.14 -20.01
C ILE A 102 12.75 -2.10 -20.27
N LEU A 103 12.71 -0.96 -19.55
CA LEU A 103 13.57 0.20 -19.79
C LEU A 103 14.82 0.23 -18.90
N GLY A 104 14.83 -0.52 -17.78
CA GLY A 104 15.93 -0.46 -16.83
C GLY A 104 17.24 -0.98 -17.40
N ASN A 105 18.34 -0.27 -17.08
CA ASN A 105 19.69 -0.55 -17.60
C ASN A 105 20.61 -1.30 -16.63
N GLY A 106 20.09 -1.78 -15.52
CA GLY A 106 20.89 -2.43 -14.48
C GLY A 106 21.48 -1.44 -13.46
N GLY A 107 21.42 -1.83 -12.19
CA GLY A 107 21.78 -0.96 -11.07
C GLY A 107 20.79 0.17 -10.79
N GLU A 108 19.62 0.16 -11.44
CA GLU A 108 18.63 1.24 -11.34
C GLU A 108 17.49 0.87 -10.38
N VAL A 109 17.03 1.89 -9.65
CA VAL A 109 15.87 1.85 -8.75
C VAL A 109 14.78 2.75 -9.33
N PHE A 110 13.67 2.17 -9.74
CA PHE A 110 12.51 2.89 -10.26
C PHE A 110 11.56 3.27 -9.12
N PHE A 111 11.07 4.49 -9.14
CA PHE A 111 10.06 4.95 -8.18
C PHE A 111 9.20 6.06 -8.79
N PRO A 112 7.92 6.19 -8.39
CA PRO A 112 7.07 7.28 -8.86
C PRO A 112 7.54 8.60 -8.26
N LYS A 113 7.54 9.66 -9.08
CA LYS A 113 7.78 11.03 -8.59
C LYS A 113 6.45 11.58 -8.07
N LEU A 114 6.25 11.53 -6.75
CA LEU A 114 5.04 12.02 -6.09
C LEU A 114 5.34 13.35 -5.37
N GLY A 115 4.47 14.34 -5.54
CA GLY A 115 4.51 15.62 -4.84
C GLY A 115 3.79 15.55 -3.48
N GLU A 116 4.10 16.45 -2.55
CA GLU A 116 3.47 16.49 -1.23
C GLU A 116 1.95 16.70 -1.29
N ASP A 117 1.47 17.36 -2.33
CA ASP A 117 0.05 17.58 -2.64
C ASP A 117 -0.71 16.29 -2.97
N GLN A 118 0.00 15.21 -3.30
CA GLN A 118 -0.58 13.89 -3.59
C GLN A 118 -0.69 12.99 -2.35
N MET A 119 -0.30 13.50 -1.17
CA MET A 119 -0.48 12.76 0.08
C MET A 119 -1.94 12.79 0.52
N LEU A 120 -2.49 11.62 0.80
CA LEU A 120 -3.85 11.45 1.31
C LEU A 120 -3.84 10.97 2.76
N THR A 121 -4.82 11.40 3.55
CA THR A 121 -5.09 10.81 4.86
C THR A 121 -5.89 9.52 4.69
N PHE A 122 -5.73 8.59 5.63
CA PHE A 122 -6.60 7.41 5.62
C PHE A 122 -8.07 7.75 5.85
N SER A 123 -8.35 8.81 6.61
CA SER A 123 -9.73 9.30 6.80
C SER A 123 -10.35 9.75 5.48
N ALA A 124 -9.62 10.51 4.65
CA ALA A 124 -10.12 10.93 3.33
C ALA A 124 -10.40 9.73 2.41
N ILE A 125 -9.49 8.75 2.37
CA ILE A 125 -9.69 7.52 1.58
C ILE A 125 -10.88 6.71 2.12
N CYS A 126 -11.09 6.67 3.45
CA CYS A 126 -12.23 6.00 4.05
C CYS A 126 -13.55 6.67 3.67
N ASP A 127 -13.57 8.02 3.63
CA ASP A 127 -14.74 8.78 3.17
C ASP A 127 -15.10 8.46 1.73
N ASP A 128 -14.11 8.48 0.85
CA ASP A 128 -14.28 8.14 -0.57
C ASP A 128 -14.72 6.68 -0.75
N PHE A 129 -14.15 5.76 0.03
CA PHE A 129 -14.53 4.35 0.02
C PHE A 129 -16.00 4.15 0.42
N VAL A 130 -16.43 4.72 1.55
CA VAL A 130 -17.83 4.63 2.03
C VAL A 130 -18.80 5.17 0.98
N LYS A 131 -18.44 6.31 0.37
CA LYS A 131 -19.23 6.93 -0.70
C LYS A 131 -19.27 6.07 -1.97
N ALA A 132 -18.16 5.48 -2.37
CA ALA A 132 -18.08 4.61 -3.54
C ALA A 132 -18.92 3.34 -3.38
N GLU A 133 -19.02 2.82 -2.14
CA GLU A 133 -19.89 1.68 -1.79
C GLU A 133 -21.40 2.08 -1.67
N GLY A 134 -21.74 3.34 -1.95
CA GLY A 134 -23.13 3.83 -1.97
C GLY A 134 -23.67 4.28 -0.63
N PHE A 135 -22.82 4.44 0.39
CA PHE A 135 -23.24 4.84 1.72
C PHE A 135 -22.91 6.32 2.03
N THR A 136 -23.71 6.90 2.88
CA THR A 136 -23.39 8.16 3.59
C THR A 136 -22.74 7.81 4.93
N LYS A 137 -21.58 8.40 5.22
CA LYS A 137 -20.91 8.13 6.49
C LYS A 137 -21.66 8.71 7.69
N VAL A 138 -21.62 7.99 8.79
CA VAL A 138 -21.99 8.47 10.13
C VAL A 138 -20.75 8.39 11.01
N GLU A 139 -20.21 9.55 11.37
CA GLU A 139 -19.04 9.64 12.23
C GLU A 139 -19.45 9.35 13.69
N CYS A 140 -18.85 8.33 14.26
CA CYS A 140 -19.06 7.91 15.64
C CYS A 140 -17.87 8.33 16.51
N LYS A 141 -18.15 8.72 17.76
CA LYS A 141 -17.14 9.23 18.70
C LYS A 141 -16.16 8.16 19.17
N ASN A 142 -16.59 6.91 19.18
CA ASN A 142 -15.81 5.78 19.64
C ASN A 142 -16.33 4.45 19.09
N ASP A 143 -15.54 3.40 19.31
CA ASP A 143 -15.83 2.03 18.89
C ASP A 143 -17.17 1.49 19.44
N SER A 144 -17.53 1.82 20.68
CA SER A 144 -18.75 1.34 21.30
C SER A 144 -20.00 1.90 20.62
N GLU A 145 -20.00 3.21 20.34
CA GLU A 145 -21.06 3.87 19.60
C GLU A 145 -21.19 3.31 18.18
N ALA A 146 -20.05 3.13 17.49
CA ALA A 146 -20.05 2.60 16.14
C ALA A 146 -20.57 1.16 16.07
N LYS A 147 -20.22 0.32 17.04
CA LYS A 147 -20.74 -1.06 17.15
C LYS A 147 -22.23 -1.09 17.44
N GLN A 148 -22.73 -0.22 18.32
CA GLN A 148 -24.16 -0.08 18.60
C GLN A 148 -24.92 0.36 17.35
N TYR A 149 -24.38 1.35 16.63
CA TYR A 149 -24.96 1.81 15.36
C TYR A 149 -25.01 0.68 14.34
N ALA A 150 -23.90 -0.02 14.13
CA ALA A 150 -23.83 -1.13 13.19
C ALA A 150 -24.79 -2.26 13.51
N ALA A 151 -25.02 -2.56 14.81
CA ALA A 151 -25.96 -3.58 15.25
C ALA A 151 -27.44 -3.20 14.99
N GLN A 152 -27.74 -1.92 14.84
CA GLN A 152 -29.08 -1.39 14.58
C GLN A 152 -29.35 -1.12 13.09
N MET A 153 -28.32 -1.23 12.23
CA MET A 153 -28.46 -0.99 10.80
C MET A 153 -29.41 -2.00 10.15
N SER A 154 -30.41 -1.51 9.42
CA SER A 154 -31.24 -2.32 8.55
C SER A 154 -30.49 -2.71 7.26
N TYR A 155 -31.04 -3.66 6.49
CA TYR A 155 -30.50 -4.03 5.17
C TYR A 155 -30.65 -2.92 4.11
N GLU A 156 -31.57 -1.97 4.36
CA GLU A 156 -31.87 -0.84 3.45
C GLU A 156 -31.20 0.47 3.92
N SER A 157 -30.29 0.38 4.90
CA SER A 157 -29.59 1.57 5.40
C SER A 157 -28.68 2.15 4.32
N ASP A 158 -28.82 3.43 4.05
CA ASP A 158 -27.96 4.24 3.19
C ASP A 158 -26.79 4.88 3.95
N THR A 159 -26.65 4.57 5.24
CA THR A 159 -25.64 5.16 6.13
C THR A 159 -24.70 4.08 6.70
N TYR A 160 -23.43 4.45 6.95
CA TYR A 160 -22.42 3.54 7.47
C TYR A 160 -21.56 4.16 8.59
N PRO A 161 -21.36 3.47 9.74
CA PRO A 161 -20.63 4.01 10.88
C PRO A 161 -19.11 3.97 10.65
N VAL A 162 -18.46 5.09 10.91
CA VAL A 162 -17.01 5.28 10.80
C VAL A 162 -16.47 5.89 12.08
N VAL A 163 -15.30 5.44 12.55
CA VAL A 163 -14.56 6.03 13.67
C VAL A 163 -13.23 6.55 13.19
N TYR A 164 -12.92 7.79 13.51
CA TYR A 164 -11.60 8.35 13.30
C TYR A 164 -10.82 8.39 14.62
N PHE A 165 -9.53 8.13 14.53
CA PHE A 165 -8.63 8.14 15.69
C PHE A 165 -7.28 8.73 15.30
N ASN A 166 -6.54 9.23 16.28
CA ASN A 166 -5.14 9.61 16.12
C ASN A 166 -4.25 8.42 16.45
N SER A 167 -3.23 8.17 15.64
CA SER A 167 -2.31 7.02 15.74
C SER A 167 -1.18 7.26 16.74
#